data_faaa1b7c9dae6178aae15e98184376b9
#
_entry.id   faaa1b7c9dae6178aae15e98184376b9
#
_cell.length_a   1.000
_cell.length_b   1.000
_cell.length_c   1.000
_cell.angle_alpha   90.00
_cell.angle_beta   90.00
_cell.angle_gamma   90.00
#
_symmetry.space_group_name_H-M   'P 1'
#
loop_
_entity.id
_entity.type
_entity.pdbx_description
1 polymer ?
#
loop_
_entity_poly.entity_id
_entity_poly.type
_entity_poly.pdbx_seq_one_letter_code
_entity_poly.pdbx_strand_id
1 'polypeptide(L)'
;MSSDSHNALLDTWTETSSHVFDSVVAANRAAFAAFGVRPDEHGTGVETTERIEADEDLPEWHVELTVGDRSRLDVGDRVEFTKTIADEDVTAFAAASGDTNPLHLDDAFASQTRFRGRIAHGTLIGGLISAALARLPGLTIYLSHDLEFHNPVRVGDRLTAICEIVEDLGDDQYRLTTRVLNGEDAVIDGEAVVLVDDLPDGD
;
A
#
# COMPACT_ATOMS: atom_id res chain seq x y z
N MET A 1 42.22 -1.10 -2.76
CA MET A 1 41.75 -2.45 -2.50
C MET A 1 40.64 -2.36 -1.46
N SER A 2 39.43 -1.90 -1.82
CA SER A 2 38.30 -1.82 -0.87
C SER A 2 36.91 -1.68 -1.52
N SER A 3 36.76 -1.96 -2.82
CA SER A 3 35.43 -1.90 -3.49
C SER A 3 34.80 -3.27 -3.75
N ASP A 4 35.57 -4.35 -3.72
CA ASP A 4 35.08 -5.69 -4.05
C ASP A 4 34.27 -6.36 -2.91
N SER A 5 34.40 -5.87 -1.67
CA SER A 5 33.71 -6.48 -0.51
C SER A 5 32.26 -6.01 -0.33
N HIS A 6 31.90 -4.85 -0.89
CA HIS A 6 30.52 -4.33 -0.79
C HIS A 6 29.57 -4.99 -1.80
N ASN A 7 30.04 -5.24 -3.01
CA ASN A 7 29.23 -5.90 -4.04
C ASN A 7 28.95 -7.37 -3.68
N ALA A 8 29.91 -8.07 -3.09
CA ALA A 8 29.73 -9.48 -2.68
C ALA A 8 28.66 -9.67 -1.58
N LEU A 9 28.43 -8.68 -0.73
CA LEU A 9 27.40 -8.74 0.32
C LEU A 9 26.01 -8.48 -0.24
N LEU A 10 25.87 -7.59 -1.22
CA LEU A 10 24.58 -7.30 -1.88
C LEU A 10 24.15 -8.47 -2.77
N ASP A 11 25.08 -9.07 -3.54
CA ASP A 11 24.78 -10.25 -4.36
C ASP A 11 24.35 -11.45 -3.51
N THR A 12 24.96 -11.65 -2.34
CA THR A 12 24.57 -12.73 -1.42
C THR A 12 23.20 -12.49 -0.80
N TRP A 13 22.80 -11.24 -0.59
CA TRP A 13 21.50 -10.89 -0.01
C TRP A 13 20.35 -11.10 -1.01
N THR A 14 20.54 -10.72 -2.27
CA THR A 14 19.56 -10.92 -3.34
C THR A 14 19.35 -12.40 -3.67
N GLU A 15 20.41 -13.20 -3.78
CA GLU A 15 20.30 -14.66 -4.00
C GLU A 15 19.62 -15.37 -2.83
N THR A 16 19.94 -15.00 -1.60
CA THR A 16 19.32 -15.63 -0.41
C THR A 16 17.83 -15.28 -0.29
N SER A 17 17.43 -14.07 -0.65
CA SER A 17 16.03 -13.63 -0.59
C SER A 17 15.16 -14.34 -1.63
N SER A 18 15.64 -14.54 -2.86
CA SER A 18 14.88 -15.26 -3.90
C SER A 18 14.66 -16.73 -3.53
N HIS A 19 15.68 -17.41 -3.00
CA HIS A 19 15.56 -18.80 -2.57
C HIS A 19 14.63 -18.99 -1.35
N VAL A 20 14.53 -18.03 -0.46
CA VAL A 20 13.59 -18.08 0.68
C VAL A 20 12.16 -17.88 0.18
N PHE A 21 11.92 -16.96 -0.76
CA PHE A 21 10.60 -16.75 -1.35
C PHE A 21 10.12 -17.99 -2.13
N ASP A 22 10.94 -18.56 -2.99
CA ASP A 22 10.61 -19.76 -3.74
C ASP A 22 10.33 -20.96 -2.83
N SER A 23 11.06 -21.09 -1.73
CA SER A 23 10.87 -22.16 -0.75
C SER A 23 9.56 -22.00 0.03
N VAL A 24 9.15 -20.78 0.38
CA VAL A 24 7.87 -20.50 1.07
C VAL A 24 6.68 -20.75 0.14
N VAL A 25 6.76 -20.34 -1.11
CA VAL A 25 5.71 -20.60 -2.12
C VAL A 25 5.57 -22.10 -2.42
N ALA A 26 6.68 -22.82 -2.54
CA ALA A 26 6.69 -24.26 -2.74
C ALA A 26 6.14 -25.03 -1.53
N ALA A 27 6.49 -24.60 -0.30
CA ALA A 27 5.99 -25.22 0.93
C ALA A 27 4.48 -25.00 1.11
N ASN A 28 3.96 -23.82 0.80
CA ASN A 28 2.53 -23.54 0.84
C ASN A 28 1.77 -24.38 -0.21
N ARG A 29 2.27 -24.51 -1.44
CA ARG A 29 1.65 -25.39 -2.45
C ARG A 29 1.62 -26.85 -2.02
N ALA A 30 2.70 -27.34 -1.40
CA ALA A 30 2.76 -28.72 -0.89
C ALA A 30 1.81 -28.94 0.29
N ALA A 31 1.64 -27.97 1.17
CA ALA A 31 0.72 -28.04 2.30
C ALA A 31 -0.74 -28.11 1.80
N PHE A 32 -1.15 -27.29 0.84
CA PHE A 32 -2.51 -27.37 0.26
C PHE A 32 -2.78 -28.70 -0.43
N ALA A 33 -1.80 -29.28 -1.11
CA ALA A 33 -1.93 -30.61 -1.74
C ALA A 33 -2.03 -31.74 -0.72
N ALA A 34 -1.35 -31.64 0.42
CA ALA A 34 -1.34 -32.66 1.46
C ALA A 34 -2.64 -32.71 2.31
N PHE A 35 -3.35 -31.59 2.41
CA PHE A 35 -4.62 -31.50 3.15
C PHE A 35 -5.86 -31.77 2.31
N GLY A 36 -5.72 -32.14 1.03
CA GLY A 36 -6.83 -32.61 0.19
C GLY A 36 -7.95 -31.58 0.00
N VAL A 37 -7.66 -30.30 0.13
CA VAL A 37 -8.64 -29.22 -0.11
C VAL A 37 -8.81 -29.09 -1.61
N ARG A 38 -9.82 -29.79 -2.14
CA ARG A 38 -10.40 -29.48 -3.44
C ARG A 38 -11.30 -28.26 -3.25
N PRO A 39 -11.30 -27.28 -4.15
CA PRO A 39 -12.31 -26.24 -4.14
C PRO A 39 -13.64 -26.91 -4.48
N ASP A 40 -14.44 -27.24 -3.48
CA ASP A 40 -15.80 -27.72 -3.67
C ASP A 40 -16.70 -26.55 -4.04
N GLU A 41 -17.38 -26.74 -5.18
CA GLU A 41 -18.51 -25.95 -5.66
C GLU A 41 -19.70 -26.06 -4.69
N HIS A 42 -19.67 -25.32 -3.59
CA HIS A 42 -20.88 -25.03 -2.82
C HIS A 42 -20.93 -23.54 -2.53
N GLY A 43 -21.72 -22.87 -3.39
CA GLY A 43 -22.06 -21.46 -3.24
C GLY A 43 -22.81 -21.20 -1.94
N THR A 44 -22.14 -20.55 -1.03
CA THR A 44 -22.78 -19.61 -0.12
C THR A 44 -22.45 -18.24 -0.69
N GLY A 45 -23.50 -17.50 -1.06
CA GLY A 45 -23.36 -16.19 -1.70
C GLY A 45 -22.58 -15.24 -0.81
N VAL A 46 -21.29 -15.19 -1.01
CA VAL A 46 -20.49 -14.02 -0.76
C VAL A 46 -20.85 -13.08 -1.90
N GLU A 47 -21.51 -11.97 -1.60
CA GLU A 47 -21.62 -10.87 -2.56
C GLU A 47 -20.22 -10.66 -3.10
N THR A 48 -20.07 -10.90 -4.40
CA THR A 48 -18.79 -10.70 -5.08
C THR A 48 -18.49 -9.23 -4.98
N THR A 49 -17.60 -8.85 -4.08
CA THR A 49 -16.90 -7.57 -4.17
C THR A 49 -16.43 -7.47 -5.60
N GLU A 50 -16.88 -6.44 -6.30
CA GLU A 50 -16.54 -6.22 -7.71
C GLU A 50 -15.02 -6.33 -7.85
N ARG A 51 -14.58 -7.24 -8.71
CA ARG A 51 -13.15 -7.53 -8.85
C ARG A 51 -12.49 -6.34 -9.52
N ILE A 52 -11.54 -5.73 -8.84
CA ILE A 52 -10.71 -4.68 -9.39
C ILE A 52 -9.66 -5.35 -10.29
N GLU A 53 -9.60 -4.95 -11.55
CA GLU A 53 -8.58 -5.42 -12.49
C GLU A 53 -7.28 -4.61 -12.30
N ALA A 54 -6.16 -5.14 -12.82
CA ALA A 54 -4.88 -4.41 -12.78
C ALA A 54 -4.99 -3.12 -13.61
N ASP A 55 -4.40 -2.05 -13.13
CA ASP A 55 -4.40 -0.71 -13.73
C ASP A 55 -5.79 -0.05 -13.86
N GLU A 56 -6.81 -0.58 -13.18
CA GLU A 56 -8.14 0.01 -13.14
C GLU A 56 -8.22 1.13 -12.10
N ASP A 57 -8.72 2.29 -12.51
CA ASP A 57 -9.13 3.37 -11.61
C ASP A 57 -10.66 3.40 -11.49
N LEU A 58 -11.17 3.32 -10.27
CA LEU A 58 -12.61 3.44 -10.03
C LEU A 58 -13.06 4.89 -10.22
N PRO A 59 -14.29 5.12 -10.70
CA PRO A 59 -14.78 6.48 -11.04
C PRO A 59 -14.77 7.47 -9.87
N GLU A 60 -14.86 7.00 -8.63
CA GLU A 60 -14.83 7.82 -7.43
C GLU A 60 -13.41 8.19 -6.98
N TRP A 61 -12.38 7.54 -7.53
CA TRP A 61 -10.98 7.86 -7.25
C TRP A 61 -10.55 9.07 -8.07
N HIS A 62 -9.67 9.86 -7.50
CA HIS A 62 -9.10 11.01 -8.19
C HIS A 62 -7.58 10.97 -8.06
N VAL A 63 -6.90 11.12 -9.19
CA VAL A 63 -5.44 11.07 -9.29
C VAL A 63 -4.93 12.34 -9.95
N GLU A 64 -3.91 12.96 -9.35
CA GLU A 64 -3.17 14.08 -9.95
C GLU A 64 -1.68 13.77 -9.93
N LEU A 65 -1.01 13.97 -11.07
CA LEU A 65 0.44 13.81 -11.23
C LEU A 65 1.05 15.05 -11.87
N THR A 66 2.26 15.42 -11.41
CA THR A 66 3.06 16.48 -12.05
C THR A 66 3.91 15.95 -13.20
N VAL A 67 4.20 14.66 -13.23
CA VAL A 67 5.05 13.98 -14.22
C VAL A 67 4.35 12.78 -14.82
N GLY A 68 4.46 12.60 -16.13
CA GLY A 68 3.84 11.45 -16.82
C GLY A 68 4.85 10.51 -17.50
N ASP A 69 6.14 10.69 -17.27
CA ASP A 69 7.21 9.91 -17.90
C ASP A 69 8.31 9.63 -16.86
N ARG A 70 8.63 8.34 -16.65
CA ARG A 70 9.65 7.91 -15.68
C ARG A 70 11.02 8.56 -15.93
N SER A 71 11.43 8.70 -17.18
CA SER A 71 12.72 9.32 -17.53
C SER A 71 12.85 10.80 -17.16
N ARG A 72 11.74 11.40 -16.70
CA ARG A 72 11.63 12.80 -16.29
C ARG A 72 11.33 12.98 -14.81
N LEU A 73 11.29 11.88 -14.04
CA LEU A 73 11.15 11.95 -12.59
C LEU A 73 12.29 12.77 -11.98
N ASP A 74 11.92 13.76 -11.17
CA ASP A 74 12.89 14.66 -10.53
C ASP A 74 12.36 15.12 -9.16
N VAL A 75 13.23 15.73 -8.38
CA VAL A 75 12.90 16.37 -7.11
C VAL A 75 11.83 17.46 -7.35
N GLY A 76 10.79 17.44 -6.52
CA GLY A 76 9.60 18.31 -6.64
C GLY A 76 8.44 17.66 -7.41
N ASP A 77 8.63 16.51 -8.05
CA ASP A 77 7.52 15.78 -8.63
C ASP A 77 6.62 15.19 -7.56
N ARG A 78 5.32 15.21 -7.86
CA ARG A 78 4.27 14.93 -6.89
C ARG A 78 3.17 14.09 -7.49
N VAL A 79 2.65 13.17 -6.68
CA VAL A 79 1.45 12.40 -6.97
C VAL A 79 0.44 12.56 -5.84
N GLU A 80 -0.83 12.69 -6.20
CA GLU A 80 -1.96 12.73 -5.28
C GLU A 80 -2.96 11.64 -5.64
N PHE A 81 -3.49 11.00 -4.60
CA PHE A 81 -4.58 10.02 -4.71
C PHE A 81 -5.67 10.35 -3.72
N THR A 82 -6.89 10.55 -4.20
CA THR A 82 -8.04 10.91 -3.35
C THR A 82 -9.14 9.87 -3.45
N LYS A 83 -9.62 9.39 -2.30
CA LYS A 83 -10.80 8.55 -2.21
C LYS A 83 -11.59 8.80 -0.91
N THR A 84 -12.87 8.42 -0.91
CA THR A 84 -13.68 8.35 0.32
C THR A 84 -13.51 6.98 0.97
N ILE A 85 -13.35 6.95 2.29
CA ILE A 85 -13.25 5.70 3.06
C ILE A 85 -14.66 5.17 3.33
N ALA A 86 -15.02 4.09 2.66
CA ALA A 86 -16.31 3.43 2.84
C ALA A 86 -16.29 2.42 4.01
N ASP A 87 -17.47 1.99 4.45
CA ASP A 87 -17.59 0.94 5.49
C ASP A 87 -17.04 -0.41 4.99
N GLU A 88 -17.26 -0.67 3.72
CA GLU A 88 -16.75 -1.85 3.01
C GLU A 88 -15.22 -1.91 3.02
N ASP A 89 -14.51 -0.77 2.88
CA ASP A 89 -13.05 -0.70 2.96
C ASP A 89 -12.55 -1.16 4.34
N VAL A 90 -13.20 -0.67 5.41
CA VAL A 90 -12.84 -1.01 6.79
C VAL A 90 -13.06 -2.49 7.06
N THR A 91 -14.20 -3.03 6.61
CA THR A 91 -14.55 -4.45 6.76
C THR A 91 -13.60 -5.35 5.96
N ALA A 92 -13.32 -4.99 4.70
CA ALA A 92 -12.39 -5.74 3.84
C ALA A 92 -10.97 -5.72 4.42
N PHE A 93 -10.52 -4.57 4.94
CA PHE A 93 -9.21 -4.46 5.57
C PHE A 93 -9.12 -5.32 6.84
N ALA A 94 -10.14 -5.32 7.69
CA ALA A 94 -10.19 -6.19 8.87
C ALA A 94 -10.08 -7.66 8.48
N ALA A 95 -10.78 -8.08 7.43
CA ALA A 95 -10.71 -9.46 6.92
C ALA A 95 -9.33 -9.81 6.37
N ALA A 96 -8.69 -8.88 5.64
CA ALA A 96 -7.37 -9.09 5.02
C ALA A 96 -6.22 -9.08 6.04
N SER A 97 -6.27 -8.15 7.01
CA SER A 97 -5.20 -7.95 8.00
C SER A 97 -5.35 -8.82 9.25
N GLY A 98 -6.57 -9.27 9.55
CA GLY A 98 -6.92 -9.91 10.83
C GLY A 98 -7.10 -8.92 11.99
N ASP A 99 -7.04 -7.60 11.76
CA ASP A 99 -7.31 -6.59 12.78
C ASP A 99 -8.82 -6.39 12.95
N THR A 100 -9.39 -7.20 13.81
CA THR A 100 -10.82 -7.18 14.15
C THR A 100 -11.12 -6.41 15.44
N ASN A 101 -10.27 -5.43 15.80
CA ASN A 101 -10.49 -4.60 16.97
C ASN A 101 -11.90 -3.94 16.91
N PRO A 102 -12.74 -4.09 17.95
CA PRO A 102 -14.11 -3.58 17.96
C PRO A 102 -14.19 -2.05 17.80
N LEU A 103 -13.09 -1.33 18.00
CA LEU A 103 -13.02 0.11 17.70
C LEU A 103 -13.32 0.44 16.23
N HIS A 104 -13.03 -0.50 15.33
CA HIS A 104 -13.23 -0.32 13.88
C HIS A 104 -14.57 -0.90 13.40
N LEU A 105 -15.11 -1.91 14.09
CA LEU A 105 -16.20 -2.74 13.58
C LEU A 105 -17.50 -2.66 14.38
N ASP A 106 -17.46 -2.19 15.65
CA ASP A 106 -18.61 -2.19 16.55
C ASP A 106 -18.97 -0.77 17.00
N ASP A 107 -20.10 -0.24 16.51
CA ASP A 107 -20.56 1.11 16.84
C ASP A 107 -20.90 1.28 18.31
N ALA A 108 -21.49 0.24 18.95
CA ALA A 108 -21.85 0.31 20.36
C ALA A 108 -20.61 0.38 21.26
N PHE A 109 -19.59 -0.42 20.94
CA PHE A 109 -18.29 -0.37 21.62
C PHE A 109 -17.58 0.97 21.38
N ALA A 110 -17.43 1.35 20.11
CA ALA A 110 -16.66 2.54 19.71
C ALA A 110 -17.27 3.84 20.27
N SER A 111 -18.59 3.91 20.40
CA SER A 111 -19.30 5.06 20.98
C SER A 111 -18.92 5.34 22.45
N GLN A 112 -18.49 4.31 23.18
CA GLN A 112 -18.08 4.40 24.59
C GLN A 112 -16.61 4.78 24.76
N THR A 113 -15.84 4.80 23.66
CA THR A 113 -14.42 5.18 23.67
C THR A 113 -14.26 6.71 23.59
N ARG A 114 -13.03 7.18 23.77
CA ARG A 114 -12.67 8.60 23.57
C ARG A 114 -12.99 9.10 22.15
N PHE A 115 -13.07 8.19 21.18
CA PHE A 115 -13.37 8.52 19.78
C PHE A 115 -14.87 8.72 19.53
N ARG A 116 -15.76 8.22 20.41
CA ARG A 116 -17.22 8.37 20.33
C ARG A 116 -17.86 7.87 19.03
N GLY A 117 -17.28 6.84 18.42
CA GLY A 117 -17.73 6.21 17.19
C GLY A 117 -16.57 5.48 16.50
N ARG A 118 -16.90 4.64 15.51
CA ARG A 118 -15.88 3.88 14.77
C ARG A 118 -14.92 4.80 14.04
N ILE A 119 -13.69 4.36 13.97
CA ILE A 119 -12.63 4.98 13.16
C ILE A 119 -12.03 3.92 12.21
N ALA A 120 -11.51 4.34 11.09
CA ALA A 120 -10.79 3.46 10.17
C ALA A 120 -9.44 3.02 10.78
N HIS A 121 -8.93 1.88 10.33
CA HIS A 121 -7.59 1.41 10.71
C HIS A 121 -6.53 2.38 10.19
N GLY A 122 -5.58 2.75 11.02
CA GLY A 122 -4.49 3.66 10.61
C GLY A 122 -3.71 3.13 9.41
N THR A 123 -3.43 1.82 9.40
CA THR A 123 -2.71 1.16 8.31
C THR A 123 -3.53 1.04 7.02
N LEU A 124 -4.85 0.97 7.07
CA LEU A 124 -5.71 1.14 5.90
C LEU A 124 -5.50 2.52 5.27
N ILE A 125 -5.48 3.56 6.11
CA ILE A 125 -5.27 4.94 5.64
C ILE A 125 -3.85 5.11 5.07
N GLY A 126 -2.84 4.50 5.68
CA GLY A 126 -1.48 4.41 5.12
C GLY A 126 -1.44 3.75 3.73
N GLY A 127 -2.37 2.83 3.46
CA GLY A 127 -2.55 2.19 2.15
C GLY A 127 -2.88 3.17 1.01
N LEU A 128 -3.45 4.35 1.31
CA LEU A 128 -3.68 5.39 0.30
C LEU A 128 -2.36 5.98 -0.23
N ILE A 129 -1.31 6.01 0.58
CA ILE A 129 0.03 6.40 0.15
C ILE A 129 0.56 5.37 -0.85
N SER A 130 0.37 4.07 -0.58
CA SER A 130 0.72 3.02 -1.54
C SER A 130 -0.05 3.18 -2.86
N ALA A 131 -1.34 3.52 -2.79
CA ALA A 131 -2.14 3.80 -3.97
C ALA A 131 -1.62 5.00 -4.76
N ALA A 132 -1.19 6.08 -4.11
CA ALA A 132 -0.56 7.23 -4.75
C ALA A 132 0.76 6.83 -5.43
N LEU A 133 1.65 6.15 -4.71
CA LEU A 133 2.95 5.74 -5.23
C LEU A 133 2.85 4.79 -6.43
N ALA A 134 1.82 3.92 -6.45
CA ALA A 134 1.58 3.01 -7.58
C ALA A 134 1.18 3.74 -8.89
N ARG A 135 0.92 5.04 -8.84
CA ARG A 135 0.61 5.87 -10.00
C ARG A 135 1.80 6.69 -10.50
N LEU A 136 2.94 6.62 -9.82
CA LEU A 136 4.19 7.13 -10.40
C LEU A 136 4.51 6.36 -11.68
N PRO A 137 5.06 7.03 -12.71
CA PRO A 137 5.41 6.35 -13.94
C PRO A 137 6.56 5.36 -13.72
N GLY A 138 6.35 4.09 -14.05
CA GLY A 138 7.25 2.98 -13.81
C GLY A 138 6.74 2.00 -12.77
N LEU A 139 7.55 1.03 -12.38
CA LEU A 139 7.25 0.05 -11.34
C LEU A 139 7.79 0.54 -10.00
N THR A 140 6.91 1.04 -9.14
CA THR A 140 7.30 1.53 -7.81
C THR A 140 7.35 0.42 -6.78
N ILE A 141 8.49 0.30 -6.11
CA ILE A 141 8.76 -0.72 -5.07
C ILE A 141 9.13 -0.01 -3.77
N TYR A 142 8.43 -0.32 -2.68
CA TYR A 142 8.79 0.19 -1.35
C TYR A 142 10.10 -0.42 -0.85
N LEU A 143 11.01 0.44 -0.38
CA LEU A 143 12.21 0.04 0.36
C LEU A 143 12.07 0.32 1.86
N SER A 144 11.53 1.48 2.24
CA SER A 144 11.21 1.80 3.63
C SER A 144 10.09 2.83 3.71
N HIS A 145 9.42 2.89 4.88
CA HIS A 145 8.39 3.89 5.15
C HIS A 145 8.23 4.10 6.65
N ASP A 146 8.40 5.34 7.11
CA ASP A 146 8.08 5.78 8.45
C ASP A 146 6.76 6.56 8.42
N LEU A 147 5.86 6.30 9.38
CA LEU A 147 4.54 6.93 9.47
C LEU A 147 4.26 7.45 10.87
N GLU A 148 3.77 8.68 10.95
CA GLU A 148 3.22 9.29 12.16
C GLU A 148 1.72 9.53 12.00
N PHE A 149 0.92 9.04 12.97
CA PHE A 149 -0.54 9.15 12.96
C PHE A 149 -0.99 10.28 13.88
N HIS A 150 -1.69 11.29 13.35
CA HIS A 150 -2.07 12.50 14.08
C HIS A 150 -3.54 12.53 14.45
N ASN A 151 -4.44 12.25 13.50
CA ASN A 151 -5.87 12.39 13.67
C ASN A 151 -6.62 11.11 13.27
N PRO A 152 -7.72 10.76 13.97
CA PRO A 152 -8.57 9.63 13.59
C PRO A 152 -9.36 9.94 12.31
N VAL A 153 -9.57 8.91 11.49
CA VAL A 153 -10.40 8.96 10.28
C VAL A 153 -11.73 8.26 10.53
N ARG A 154 -12.83 8.87 10.10
CA ARG A 154 -14.16 8.30 10.14
C ARG A 154 -14.51 7.60 8.83
N VAL A 155 -15.40 6.63 8.92
CA VAL A 155 -16.11 6.13 7.75
C VAL A 155 -16.88 7.28 7.12
N GLY A 156 -16.72 7.47 5.80
CA GLY A 156 -17.30 8.57 5.04
C GLY A 156 -16.34 9.75 4.83
N ASP A 157 -15.21 9.82 5.51
CA ASP A 157 -14.20 10.86 5.28
C ASP A 157 -13.57 10.71 3.89
N ARG A 158 -13.40 11.84 3.19
CA ARG A 158 -12.71 11.91 1.91
C ARG A 158 -11.27 12.37 2.12
N LEU A 159 -10.33 11.50 1.80
CA LEU A 159 -8.90 11.70 2.09
C LEU A 159 -8.10 11.86 0.83
N THR A 160 -7.04 12.66 0.92
CA THR A 160 -6.04 12.82 -0.14
C THR A 160 -4.67 12.39 0.38
N ALA A 161 -4.10 11.35 -0.21
CA ALA A 161 -2.71 10.98 -0.03
C ALA A 161 -1.85 11.79 -1.01
N ILE A 162 -0.74 12.33 -0.52
CA ILE A 162 0.19 13.17 -1.27
C ILE A 162 1.59 12.60 -1.06
N CYS A 163 2.30 12.33 -2.15
CA CYS A 163 3.70 11.93 -2.13
C CYS A 163 4.49 12.89 -3.02
N GLU A 164 5.57 13.45 -2.49
CA GLU A 164 6.43 14.40 -3.19
C GLU A 164 7.89 13.95 -3.09
N ILE A 165 8.58 13.87 -4.23
CA ILE A 165 10.00 13.53 -4.29
C ILE A 165 10.80 14.69 -3.73
N VAL A 166 11.58 14.42 -2.67
CA VAL A 166 12.42 15.42 -2.00
C VAL A 166 13.91 15.18 -2.21
N GLU A 167 14.30 13.97 -2.63
CA GLU A 167 15.70 13.61 -2.88
C GLU A 167 15.79 12.50 -3.91
N ASP A 168 16.72 12.64 -4.87
CA ASP A 168 17.18 11.58 -5.73
C ASP A 168 18.40 10.92 -5.08
N LEU A 169 18.30 9.65 -4.71
CA LEU A 169 19.34 8.88 -4.02
C LEU A 169 20.27 8.17 -5.00
N GLY A 170 20.01 8.25 -6.31
CA GLY A 170 20.68 7.48 -7.36
C GLY A 170 20.15 6.05 -7.48
N ASP A 171 20.56 5.35 -8.54
CA ASP A 171 20.15 3.97 -8.82
C ASP A 171 18.62 3.81 -8.80
N ASP A 172 17.91 4.76 -9.42
CA ASP A 172 16.43 4.81 -9.49
C ASP A 172 15.70 4.85 -8.13
N GLN A 173 16.41 5.20 -7.06
CA GLN A 173 15.86 5.31 -5.72
C GLN A 173 15.55 6.78 -5.38
N TYR A 174 14.39 6.99 -4.80
CA TYR A 174 13.89 8.31 -4.43
C TYR A 174 13.41 8.32 -2.98
N ARG A 175 13.69 9.44 -2.29
CA ARG A 175 13.09 9.76 -0.99
C ARG A 175 11.90 10.68 -1.23
N LEU A 176 10.78 10.38 -0.58
CA LEU A 176 9.56 11.16 -0.68
C LEU A 176 9.06 11.55 0.69
N THR A 177 8.54 12.76 0.82
CA THR A 177 7.59 13.06 1.89
C THR A 177 6.25 12.47 1.52
N THR A 178 5.55 11.93 2.52
CA THR A 178 4.24 11.31 2.35
C THR A 178 3.26 11.89 3.36
N ARG A 179 2.06 12.24 2.93
CA ARG A 179 1.03 12.81 3.78
C ARG A 179 -0.33 12.26 3.41
N VAL A 180 -1.22 12.14 4.41
CA VAL A 180 -2.64 11.95 4.16
C VAL A 180 -3.39 13.07 4.85
N LEU A 181 -4.26 13.75 4.09
CA LEU A 181 -5.05 14.89 4.55
C LEU A 181 -6.54 14.53 4.56
N ASN A 182 -7.26 15.03 5.57
CA ASN A 182 -8.72 15.15 5.60
C ASN A 182 -9.06 16.63 5.50
N GLY A 183 -9.37 17.11 4.29
CA GLY A 183 -9.40 18.54 4.01
C GLY A 183 -8.04 19.19 4.22
N GLU A 184 -7.92 20.09 5.19
CA GLU A 184 -6.66 20.76 5.55
C GLU A 184 -5.93 20.07 6.72
N ASP A 185 -6.58 19.14 7.42
CA ASP A 185 -6.05 18.48 8.60
C ASP A 185 -5.15 17.30 8.22
N ALA A 186 -3.91 17.28 8.70
CA ALA A 186 -3.02 16.14 8.55
C ALA A 186 -3.52 14.96 9.40
N VAL A 187 -3.69 13.82 8.73
CA VAL A 187 -4.06 12.54 9.35
C VAL A 187 -2.82 11.68 9.54
N ILE A 188 -1.98 11.64 8.52
CA ILE A 188 -0.69 10.94 8.52
C ILE A 188 0.34 11.88 7.90
N ASP A 189 1.52 11.94 8.51
CA ASP A 189 2.74 12.43 7.89
C ASP A 189 3.80 11.34 7.92
N GLY A 190 4.73 11.34 6.96
CA GLY A 190 5.78 10.34 6.91
C GLY A 190 6.82 10.59 5.82
N GLU A 191 7.73 9.65 5.72
CA GLU A 191 8.79 9.65 4.73
C GLU A 191 8.95 8.23 4.18
N ALA A 192 9.02 8.09 2.87
CA ALA A 192 9.25 6.82 2.20
C ALA A 192 10.52 6.87 1.36
N VAL A 193 11.18 5.72 1.22
CA VAL A 193 12.17 5.47 0.16
C VAL A 193 11.60 4.41 -0.77
N VAL A 194 11.60 4.71 -2.05
CA VAL A 194 11.13 3.81 -3.09
C VAL A 194 12.18 3.62 -4.17
N LEU A 195 12.13 2.48 -4.84
CA LEU A 195 12.76 2.24 -6.13
C LEU A 195 11.68 2.39 -7.20
N VAL A 196 11.97 3.13 -8.27
CA VAL A 196 11.08 3.24 -9.44
C VAL A 196 11.76 2.60 -10.64
N ASP A 197 11.44 1.34 -10.91
CA ASP A 197 12.03 0.56 -11.98
C ASP A 197 11.30 0.76 -13.32
N ASP A 198 11.91 0.30 -14.41
CA ASP A 198 11.22 0.26 -15.71
C ASP A 198 10.09 -0.77 -15.68
N LEU A 199 9.02 -0.47 -16.41
CA LEU A 199 8.00 -1.48 -16.66
C LEU A 199 8.60 -2.58 -17.54
N PRO A 200 8.25 -3.86 -17.31
CA PRO A 200 8.66 -4.94 -18.20
C PRO A 200 8.13 -4.65 -19.61
N ASP A 201 8.97 -4.94 -20.63
CA ASP A 201 8.56 -4.83 -22.02
C ASP A 201 7.31 -5.69 -22.23
N GLY A 202 6.21 -5.04 -22.58
CA GLY A 202 4.95 -5.75 -22.88
C GLY A 202 5.11 -6.57 -24.15
N ASP A 203 4.80 -7.87 -24.06
CA ASP A 203 4.67 -8.76 -25.22
C ASP A 203 3.48 -8.39 -26.11
#